data_79bda19fc05dd3ec53a5452ccb5695f1
#
_entry.id   79bda19fc05dd3ec53a5452ccb5695f1
#
_cell.length_a   1.000
_cell.length_b   1.000
_cell.length_c   1.000
_cell.angle_alpha   90.00
_cell.angle_beta   90.00
_cell.angle_gamma   90.00
#
_symmetry.space_group_name_H-M   'P 1'
#
loop_
_entity.id
_entity.type
_entity.pdbx_description
1 polymer ?
#
loop_
_entity_poly.entity_id
_entity_poly.type
_entity_poly.pdbx_seq_one_letter_code
_entity_poly.pdbx_strand_id
1 'polypeptide(L)'
;MYKRQVIVHGGGPQIGSMLEKLDIKSEFVDGLRVSDMETVGVAEMVLSGAINKSIVQAINQAGGRAVGLSGKDANLIMAKAKDAKLGFTGEPIDTDISVLDVLASADPGFIPVVSPISGGADGASYNVNADTAAGVLAGALKASRLMLLTDIEGVMDKEKNLLTNLSSKDALELIDNGTAKGGMIPKLMTAIDAVKAGVEAVVILDGRRAHGLLVELFTDQGAGTLIR
;
A
#
# COMPACT_ATOMS: atom_id res chain seq x y z
N MET A 1 -21.21 -11.77 9.76
CA MET A 1 -19.79 -11.66 10.17
C MET A 1 -19.23 -10.41 9.49
N TYR A 2 -18.99 -9.34 10.23
CA TYR A 2 -18.38 -8.12 9.66
C TYR A 2 -16.92 -8.42 9.34
N LYS A 3 -16.52 -8.25 8.07
CA LYS A 3 -15.10 -8.34 7.70
C LYS A 3 -14.41 -7.08 8.21
N ARG A 4 -13.39 -7.25 9.05
CA ARG A 4 -12.50 -6.17 9.44
C ARG A 4 -11.61 -5.84 8.24
N GLN A 5 -11.52 -4.57 7.87
CA GLN A 5 -10.73 -4.11 6.73
C GLN A 5 -9.95 -2.85 7.09
N VAL A 6 -8.76 -2.75 6.53
CA VAL A 6 -7.91 -1.55 6.56
C VAL A 6 -7.63 -1.18 5.12
N ILE A 7 -7.73 0.10 4.79
CA ILE A 7 -7.41 0.63 3.47
C ILE A 7 -6.11 1.40 3.57
N VAL A 8 -5.14 1.07 2.75
CA VAL A 8 -3.91 1.86 2.57
C VAL A 8 -3.95 2.46 1.17
N HIS A 9 -3.60 3.72 1.04
CA HIS A 9 -3.65 4.39 -0.26
C HIS A 9 -2.33 5.08 -0.61
N GLY A 10 -2.05 5.18 -1.89
CA GLY A 10 -1.00 6.03 -2.44
C GLY A 10 -1.55 7.35 -2.98
N GLY A 11 -0.79 8.00 -3.86
CA GLY A 11 -1.18 9.26 -4.49
C GLY A 11 -0.03 9.90 -5.28
N GLY A 12 0.82 9.09 -5.90
CA GLY A 12 1.98 9.55 -6.66
C GLY A 12 1.66 10.63 -7.72
N PRO A 13 0.62 10.44 -8.56
CA PRO A 13 0.22 11.46 -9.53
C PRO A 13 -0.21 12.78 -8.88
N GLN A 14 -0.96 12.73 -7.79
CA GLN A 14 -1.43 13.93 -7.08
C GLN A 14 -0.29 14.67 -6.39
N ILE A 15 0.68 13.94 -5.79
CA ILE A 15 1.91 14.55 -5.27
C ILE A 15 2.67 15.23 -6.41
N GLY A 16 2.87 14.55 -7.56
CA GLY A 16 3.55 15.13 -8.72
C GLY A 16 2.89 16.40 -9.20
N SER A 17 1.57 16.41 -9.36
CA SER A 17 0.81 17.59 -9.76
C SER A 17 0.90 18.74 -8.76
N MET A 18 1.00 18.47 -7.46
CA MET A 18 1.17 19.51 -6.45
C MET A 18 2.58 20.08 -6.46
N LEU A 19 3.61 19.23 -6.58
CA LEU A 19 5.01 19.66 -6.71
C LEU A 19 5.20 20.57 -7.93
N GLU A 20 4.61 20.19 -9.08
CA GLU A 20 4.64 21.00 -10.30
C GLU A 20 4.00 22.39 -10.08
N LYS A 21 2.85 22.46 -9.41
CA LYS A 21 2.18 23.73 -9.07
C LYS A 21 3.01 24.62 -8.14
N LEU A 22 3.87 24.03 -7.32
CA LEU A 22 4.75 24.72 -6.38
C LEU A 22 6.14 25.00 -6.99
N ASP A 23 6.36 24.65 -8.27
CA ASP A 23 7.66 24.73 -8.95
C ASP A 23 8.79 23.94 -8.26
N ILE A 24 8.42 22.83 -7.60
CA ILE A 24 9.36 21.91 -6.94
C ILE A 24 9.67 20.75 -7.89
N LYS A 25 10.95 20.55 -8.17
CA LYS A 25 11.40 19.46 -9.04
C LYS A 25 11.17 18.10 -8.37
N SER A 26 10.70 17.13 -9.15
CA SER A 26 10.47 15.76 -8.69
C SER A 26 11.35 14.80 -9.47
N GLU A 27 12.17 14.04 -8.75
CA GLU A 27 13.07 13.02 -9.30
C GLU A 27 12.67 11.63 -8.82
N PHE A 28 12.98 10.60 -9.62
CA PHE A 28 12.73 9.21 -9.29
C PHE A 28 13.99 8.38 -9.51
N VAL A 29 14.24 7.47 -8.58
CA VAL A 29 15.28 6.44 -8.67
C VAL A 29 14.62 5.09 -8.40
N ASP A 30 14.75 4.16 -9.33
CA ASP A 30 14.16 2.81 -9.25
C ASP A 30 12.65 2.80 -8.91
N GLY A 31 11.92 3.78 -9.45
CA GLY A 31 10.47 3.93 -9.20
C GLY A 31 10.10 4.56 -7.87
N LEU A 32 11.06 4.91 -7.03
CA LEU A 32 10.87 5.63 -5.77
C LEU A 32 11.17 7.12 -5.97
N ARG A 33 10.31 7.97 -5.38
CA ARG A 33 10.50 9.42 -5.43
C ARG A 33 11.64 9.82 -4.51
N VAL A 34 12.64 10.53 -5.02
CA VAL A 34 13.61 11.24 -4.19
C VAL A 34 12.85 12.33 -3.42
N SER A 35 12.89 12.27 -2.12
CA SER A 35 12.07 13.12 -1.25
C SER A 35 12.98 13.90 -0.30
N ASP A 36 13.27 15.16 -0.63
CA ASP A 36 13.85 16.09 0.34
C ASP A 36 12.78 16.54 1.37
N MET A 37 13.14 17.39 2.30
CA MET A 37 12.24 17.82 3.37
C MET A 37 11.01 18.57 2.82
N GLU A 38 11.18 19.36 1.79
CA GLU A 38 10.09 20.12 1.14
C GLU A 38 9.14 19.17 0.40
N THR A 39 9.69 18.23 -0.36
CA THR A 39 8.93 17.18 -1.07
C THR A 39 8.12 16.32 -0.10
N VAL A 40 8.71 15.92 1.03
CA VAL A 40 7.99 15.14 2.05
C VAL A 40 6.85 15.96 2.67
N GLY A 41 7.07 17.25 2.95
CA GLY A 41 6.00 18.14 3.43
C GLY A 41 4.82 18.21 2.47
N VAL A 42 5.09 18.34 1.17
CA VAL A 42 4.05 18.33 0.13
C VAL A 42 3.37 16.95 0.05
N ALA A 43 4.14 15.87 0.11
CA ALA A 43 3.58 14.51 0.10
C ALA A 43 2.65 14.28 1.30
N GLU A 44 3.03 14.74 2.50
CA GLU A 44 2.20 14.67 3.71
C GLU A 44 0.89 15.44 3.54
N MET A 45 0.92 16.68 3.08
CA MET A 45 -0.29 17.47 2.83
C MET A 45 -1.23 16.79 1.82
N VAL A 46 -0.69 16.27 0.73
CA VAL A 46 -1.47 15.62 -0.32
C VAL A 46 -2.03 14.27 0.15
N LEU A 47 -1.19 13.42 0.70
CA LEU A 47 -1.61 12.08 1.11
C LEU A 47 -2.50 12.12 2.35
N SER A 48 -2.03 12.68 3.46
CA SER A 48 -2.74 12.63 4.75
C SER A 48 -3.88 13.65 4.83
N GLY A 49 -3.77 14.77 4.11
CA GLY A 49 -4.81 15.80 4.07
C GLY A 49 -5.84 15.56 2.96
N ALA A 50 -5.43 15.71 1.70
CA ALA A 50 -6.36 15.75 0.57
C ALA A 50 -6.91 14.35 0.23
N ILE A 51 -6.06 13.38 -0.08
CA ILE A 51 -6.49 12.06 -0.58
C ILE A 51 -7.15 11.26 0.54
N ASN A 52 -6.50 11.16 1.69
CA ASN A 52 -7.03 10.40 2.83
C ASN A 52 -8.45 10.85 3.20
N LYS A 53 -8.67 12.15 3.36
CA LYS A 53 -9.98 12.69 3.76
C LYS A 53 -11.03 12.56 2.65
N SER A 54 -10.62 12.61 1.39
CA SER A 54 -11.51 12.34 0.26
C SER A 54 -12.02 10.89 0.26
N ILE A 55 -11.14 9.92 0.50
CA ILE A 55 -11.51 8.50 0.62
C ILE A 55 -12.43 8.28 1.81
N VAL A 56 -12.07 8.83 2.98
CA VAL A 56 -12.90 8.75 4.20
C VAL A 56 -14.29 9.29 3.95
N GLN A 57 -14.39 10.46 3.32
CA GLN A 57 -15.68 11.07 3.01
C GLN A 57 -16.51 10.20 2.06
N ALA A 58 -15.90 9.66 1.02
CA ALA A 58 -16.60 8.79 0.06
C ALA A 58 -17.16 7.53 0.73
N ILE A 59 -16.38 6.89 1.60
CA ILE A 59 -16.83 5.71 2.35
C ILE A 59 -17.99 6.07 3.29
N ASN A 60 -17.89 7.19 4.01
CA ASN A 60 -18.94 7.63 4.93
C ASN A 60 -20.22 8.00 4.19
N GLN A 61 -20.13 8.63 3.01
CA GLN A 61 -21.29 8.90 2.15
C GLN A 61 -21.97 7.61 1.63
N ALA A 62 -21.18 6.54 1.45
CA ALA A 62 -21.70 5.22 1.09
C ALA A 62 -22.27 4.42 2.28
N GLY A 63 -22.36 5.02 3.47
CA GLY A 63 -22.89 4.40 4.67
C GLY A 63 -21.86 3.62 5.50
N GLY A 64 -20.57 3.70 5.16
CA GLY A 64 -19.49 3.16 5.97
C GLY A 64 -19.16 4.06 7.17
N ARG A 65 -18.26 3.60 8.04
CA ARG A 65 -17.72 4.37 9.18
C ARG A 65 -16.20 4.44 9.07
N ALA A 66 -15.69 5.30 8.20
CA ALA A 66 -14.27 5.42 7.96
C ALA A 66 -13.59 6.46 8.87
N VAL A 67 -12.35 6.16 9.26
CA VAL A 67 -11.44 7.04 10.02
C VAL A 67 -10.12 7.13 9.26
N GLY A 68 -9.65 8.35 9.02
CA GLY A 68 -8.38 8.58 8.34
C GLY A 68 -7.23 8.70 9.34
N LEU A 69 -6.17 7.95 9.06
CA LEU A 69 -4.90 7.89 9.79
C LEU A 69 -3.73 8.07 8.83
N SER A 70 -2.58 8.36 9.38
CA SER A 70 -1.28 8.23 8.74
C SER A 70 -0.42 7.22 9.51
N GLY A 71 0.70 6.81 8.98
CA GLY A 71 1.66 5.98 9.70
C GLY A 71 2.22 6.65 10.96
N LYS A 72 2.10 7.99 11.07
CA LYS A 72 2.54 8.76 12.25
C LYS A 72 1.60 8.62 13.45
N ASP A 73 0.30 8.36 13.20
CA ASP A 73 -0.70 8.30 14.26
C ASP A 73 -0.45 7.09 15.16
N ALA A 74 -0.26 7.33 16.46
CA ALA A 74 0.09 6.31 17.45
C ALA A 74 1.31 5.45 17.06
N ASN A 75 2.27 6.00 16.30
CA ASN A 75 3.42 5.27 15.76
C ASN A 75 3.03 4.02 14.95
N LEU A 76 1.91 4.09 14.25
CA LEU A 76 1.36 2.97 13.48
C LEU A 76 2.37 2.37 12.51
N ILE A 77 3.21 3.22 11.88
CA ILE A 77 4.37 2.79 11.07
C ILE A 77 5.54 3.69 11.43
N MET A 78 6.58 3.10 12.00
CA MET A 78 7.86 3.76 12.19
C MET A 78 8.77 3.47 11.01
N ALA A 79 9.47 4.49 10.52
CA ALA A 79 10.35 4.39 9.36
C ALA A 79 11.71 5.03 9.62
N LYS A 80 12.67 4.67 8.79
CA LYS A 80 13.98 5.33 8.65
C LYS A 80 14.22 5.67 7.18
N ALA A 81 15.22 6.47 6.87
CA ALA A 81 15.67 6.67 5.51
C ALA A 81 16.02 5.32 4.85
N LYS A 82 15.48 5.07 3.67
CA LYS A 82 15.75 3.84 2.90
C LYS A 82 17.15 3.85 2.32
N ASP A 83 17.56 4.99 1.77
CA ASP A 83 18.89 5.25 1.21
C ASP A 83 19.15 6.74 1.32
N ALA A 84 20.40 7.11 1.61
CA ALA A 84 20.82 8.52 1.72
C ALA A 84 20.56 9.31 0.42
N LYS A 85 20.60 8.65 -0.75
CA LYS A 85 20.35 9.28 -2.05
C LYS A 85 18.85 9.58 -2.29
N LEU A 86 17.98 8.90 -1.54
CA LEU A 86 16.53 9.07 -1.62
C LEU A 86 15.98 10.07 -0.60
N GLY A 87 16.84 10.62 0.27
CA GLY A 87 16.45 11.56 1.31
C GLY A 87 15.47 10.94 2.31
N PHE A 88 14.29 11.57 2.47
CA PHE A 88 13.23 11.13 3.37
C PHE A 88 12.26 10.11 2.74
N THR A 89 12.67 9.41 1.70
CA THR A 89 11.96 8.20 1.25
C THR A 89 12.19 7.11 2.28
N GLY A 90 11.09 6.62 2.87
CA GLY A 90 11.12 5.78 4.07
C GLY A 90 11.12 4.29 3.79
N GLU A 91 11.79 3.55 4.67
CA GLU A 91 11.68 2.12 4.84
C GLU A 91 11.09 1.82 6.22
N PRO A 92 9.95 1.11 6.31
CA PRO A 92 9.37 0.72 7.59
C PRO A 92 10.34 -0.12 8.41
N ILE A 93 10.41 0.15 9.72
CA ILE A 93 11.25 -0.60 10.66
C ILE A 93 10.45 -1.22 11.80
N ASP A 94 9.28 -0.65 12.12
CA ASP A 94 8.40 -1.14 13.18
C ASP A 94 6.96 -0.73 12.92
N THR A 95 5.99 -1.44 13.51
CA THR A 95 4.56 -1.17 13.42
C THR A 95 3.87 -1.39 14.75
N ASP A 96 3.05 -0.42 15.20
CA ASP A 96 2.14 -0.57 16.33
C ASP A 96 0.68 -0.55 15.85
N ILE A 97 0.06 -1.72 15.77
CA ILE A 97 -1.32 -1.87 15.30
C ILE A 97 -2.39 -1.61 16.36
N SER A 98 -2.02 -1.18 17.57
CA SER A 98 -2.96 -1.01 18.70
C SER A 98 -4.13 -0.08 18.36
N VAL A 99 -3.88 1.01 17.64
CA VAL A 99 -4.94 1.92 17.19
C VAL A 99 -5.91 1.24 16.20
N LEU A 100 -5.41 0.36 15.33
CA LEU A 100 -6.25 -0.40 14.39
C LEU A 100 -7.12 -1.41 15.14
N ASP A 101 -6.58 -2.07 16.15
CA ASP A 101 -7.32 -3.02 16.99
C ASP A 101 -8.46 -2.33 17.76
N VAL A 102 -8.20 -1.15 18.33
CA VAL A 102 -9.23 -0.35 19.00
C VAL A 102 -10.34 0.04 18.03
N LEU A 103 -10.00 0.54 16.85
CA LEU A 103 -10.99 0.93 15.83
C LEU A 103 -11.80 -0.27 15.31
N ALA A 104 -11.16 -1.42 15.15
CA ALA A 104 -11.81 -2.65 14.72
C ALA A 104 -12.68 -3.30 15.79
N SER A 105 -12.42 -3.06 17.08
CA SER A 105 -13.17 -3.61 18.22
C SER A 105 -14.46 -2.88 18.52
N ALA A 106 -14.66 -1.68 17.99
CA ALA A 106 -15.92 -0.95 18.14
C ALA A 106 -17.08 -1.72 17.47
N ASP A 107 -18.31 -1.54 17.98
CA ASP A 107 -19.53 -2.13 17.40
C ASP A 107 -20.54 -1.03 17.04
N PRO A 108 -20.84 -0.81 15.77
CA PRO A 108 -20.14 -1.33 14.59
C PRO A 108 -18.70 -0.78 14.49
N GLY A 109 -17.77 -1.60 13.95
CA GLY A 109 -16.37 -1.25 13.79
C GLY A 109 -16.14 -0.11 12.80
N PHE A 110 -14.97 0.51 12.89
CA PHE A 110 -14.53 1.54 11.94
C PHE A 110 -13.72 0.90 10.81
N ILE A 111 -13.62 1.64 9.71
CA ILE A 111 -12.77 1.34 8.55
C ILE A 111 -11.58 2.31 8.59
N PRO A 112 -10.39 1.88 9.06
CA PRO A 112 -9.20 2.72 9.00
C PRO A 112 -8.77 2.93 7.54
N VAL A 113 -8.47 4.19 7.21
CA VAL A 113 -7.89 4.61 5.93
C VAL A 113 -6.53 5.21 6.23
N VAL A 114 -5.46 4.57 5.81
CA VAL A 114 -4.09 4.90 6.21
C VAL A 114 -3.33 5.50 5.04
N SER A 115 -2.76 6.68 5.22
CA SER A 115 -1.75 7.24 4.34
C SER A 115 -0.36 6.73 4.75
N PRO A 116 0.55 6.48 3.79
CA PRO A 116 1.85 5.87 4.08
C PRO A 116 2.91 6.86 4.59
N ILE A 117 2.51 8.04 5.04
CA ILE A 117 3.43 8.98 5.70
C ILE A 117 3.69 8.48 7.11
N SER A 118 4.97 8.25 7.42
CA SER A 118 5.42 7.60 8.64
C SER A 118 6.34 8.50 9.47
N GLY A 119 6.43 8.26 10.76
CA GLY A 119 7.35 8.94 11.64
C GLY A 119 8.68 8.21 11.78
N GLY A 120 9.77 8.94 11.99
CA GLY A 120 11.05 8.40 12.36
C GLY A 120 11.38 8.60 13.83
N ALA A 121 12.27 7.78 14.37
CA ALA A 121 12.80 7.94 15.73
C ALA A 121 13.61 9.25 15.89
N ASP A 122 14.03 9.83 14.78
CA ASP A 122 14.71 11.14 14.67
C ASP A 122 13.72 12.32 14.65
N GLY A 123 12.42 12.05 14.70
CA GLY A 123 11.37 13.06 14.62
C GLY A 123 11.03 13.52 13.19
N ALA A 124 11.69 12.97 12.17
CA ALA A 124 11.40 13.30 10.78
C ALA A 124 10.14 12.59 10.26
N SER A 125 9.55 13.17 9.21
CA SER A 125 8.52 12.51 8.41
C SER A 125 9.16 11.75 7.24
N TYR A 126 8.66 10.56 6.96
CA TYR A 126 9.11 9.72 5.87
C TYR A 126 7.99 9.39 4.91
N ASN A 127 8.27 9.54 3.61
CA ASN A 127 7.37 9.12 2.53
C ASN A 127 7.64 7.64 2.21
N VAL A 128 6.80 6.75 2.74
CA VAL A 128 6.89 5.31 2.50
C VAL A 128 6.08 4.94 1.26
N ASN A 129 6.54 3.95 0.50
CA ASN A 129 5.75 3.39 -0.60
C ASN A 129 4.47 2.74 -0.07
N ALA A 130 3.33 3.00 -0.72
CA ALA A 130 2.02 2.53 -0.25
C ALA A 130 1.88 1.00 -0.24
N ASP A 131 2.44 0.29 -1.22
CA ASP A 131 2.42 -1.17 -1.25
C ASP A 131 3.24 -1.73 -0.07
N THR A 132 4.42 -1.13 0.18
CA THR A 132 5.27 -1.50 1.32
C THR A 132 4.57 -1.26 2.65
N ALA A 133 3.94 -0.09 2.82
CA ALA A 133 3.16 0.23 4.03
C ALA A 133 2.00 -0.75 4.22
N ALA A 134 1.27 -1.09 3.15
CA ALA A 134 0.20 -2.08 3.20
C ALA A 134 0.72 -3.48 3.56
N GLY A 135 1.87 -3.88 3.03
CA GLY A 135 2.50 -5.17 3.31
C GLY A 135 2.89 -5.33 4.78
N VAL A 136 3.55 -4.34 5.38
CA VAL A 136 3.96 -4.41 6.80
C VAL A 136 2.77 -4.38 7.74
N LEU A 137 1.75 -3.57 7.46
CA LEU A 137 0.50 -3.57 8.24
C LEU A 137 -0.25 -4.89 8.12
N ALA A 138 -0.37 -5.45 6.91
CA ALA A 138 -1.02 -6.74 6.71
C ALA A 138 -0.28 -7.87 7.45
N GLY A 139 1.05 -7.87 7.45
CA GLY A 139 1.88 -8.79 8.21
C GLY A 139 1.66 -8.67 9.73
N ALA A 140 1.69 -7.45 10.26
CA ALA A 140 1.46 -7.19 11.69
C ALA A 140 0.05 -7.62 12.13
N LEU A 141 -0.97 -7.37 11.31
CA LEU A 141 -2.35 -7.77 11.52
C LEU A 141 -2.60 -9.27 11.32
N LYS A 142 -1.64 -10.04 10.81
CA LYS A 142 -1.83 -11.42 10.35
C LYS A 142 -3.07 -11.54 9.47
N ALA A 143 -3.16 -10.64 8.49
CA ALA A 143 -4.32 -10.51 7.65
C ALA A 143 -4.59 -11.80 6.86
N SER A 144 -5.84 -12.21 6.78
CA SER A 144 -6.22 -13.33 5.91
C SER A 144 -6.01 -13.01 4.43
N ARG A 145 -6.03 -11.73 4.05
CA ARG A 145 -5.78 -11.30 2.68
C ARG A 145 -5.24 -9.88 2.59
N LEU A 146 -4.18 -9.70 1.80
CA LEU A 146 -3.72 -8.40 1.32
C LEU A 146 -4.11 -8.26 -0.15
N MET A 147 -4.75 -7.15 -0.53
CA MET A 147 -5.11 -6.85 -1.92
C MET A 147 -4.32 -5.65 -2.41
N LEU A 148 -3.46 -5.85 -3.39
CA LEU A 148 -2.68 -4.82 -4.06
C LEU A 148 -3.41 -4.43 -5.35
N LEU A 149 -4.07 -3.28 -5.32
CA LEU A 149 -4.78 -2.72 -6.47
C LEU A 149 -3.78 -1.98 -7.37
N THR A 150 -3.76 -2.33 -8.64
CA THR A 150 -2.84 -1.77 -9.63
C THR A 150 -3.59 -1.39 -10.91
N ASP A 151 -2.88 -0.99 -11.95
CA ASP A 151 -3.40 -0.63 -13.27
C ASP A 151 -3.21 -1.73 -14.32
N ILE A 152 -2.90 -2.95 -13.88
CA ILE A 152 -2.80 -4.15 -14.72
C ILE A 152 -3.62 -5.29 -14.09
N GLU A 153 -4.05 -6.26 -14.92
CA GLU A 153 -4.92 -7.36 -14.50
C GLU A 153 -4.31 -8.26 -13.42
N GLY A 154 -2.98 -8.34 -13.37
CA GLY A 154 -2.21 -9.16 -12.43
C GLY A 154 -0.82 -9.45 -12.99
N VAL A 155 -0.20 -10.54 -12.53
CA VAL A 155 1.12 -10.98 -13.00
C VAL A 155 0.96 -11.76 -14.31
N MET A 156 1.75 -11.38 -15.31
CA MET A 156 1.71 -12.00 -16.63
C MET A 156 2.94 -12.89 -16.87
N ASP A 157 2.77 -13.95 -17.65
CA ASP A 157 3.88 -14.70 -18.21
C ASP A 157 4.55 -13.97 -19.41
N LYS A 158 5.52 -14.61 -20.05
CA LYS A 158 6.23 -14.06 -21.22
C LYS A 158 5.33 -13.91 -22.45
N GLU A 159 4.30 -14.73 -22.54
CA GLU A 159 3.28 -14.75 -23.60
C GLU A 159 2.12 -13.79 -23.30
N LYS A 160 2.17 -13.04 -22.18
CA LYS A 160 1.14 -12.13 -21.67
C LYS A 160 -0.17 -12.81 -21.24
N ASN A 161 -0.12 -14.07 -20.83
CA ASN A 161 -1.23 -14.71 -20.16
C ASN A 161 -1.21 -14.38 -18.67
N LEU A 162 -2.38 -14.18 -18.08
CA LEU A 162 -2.51 -13.93 -16.66
C LEU A 162 -2.18 -15.20 -15.85
N LEU A 163 -1.25 -15.07 -14.92
CA LEU A 163 -0.93 -16.11 -13.95
C LEU A 163 -1.85 -15.95 -12.73
N THR A 164 -2.85 -16.82 -12.61
CA THR A 164 -3.89 -16.68 -11.59
C THR A 164 -3.45 -17.11 -10.19
N ASN A 165 -2.47 -18.04 -10.10
CA ASN A 165 -1.94 -18.54 -8.83
C ASN A 165 -0.42 -18.69 -8.92
N LEU A 166 0.27 -18.20 -7.90
CA LEU A 166 1.72 -18.30 -7.77
C LEU A 166 2.07 -18.70 -6.32
N SER A 167 3.08 -19.53 -6.17
CA SER A 167 3.78 -19.64 -4.89
C SER A 167 4.77 -18.47 -4.75
N SER A 168 5.19 -18.20 -3.51
CA SER A 168 6.28 -17.22 -3.27
C SER A 168 7.56 -17.57 -4.03
N LYS A 169 7.82 -18.88 -4.28
CA LYS A 169 8.94 -19.34 -5.07
C LYS A 169 8.77 -18.99 -6.55
N ASP A 170 7.59 -19.26 -7.12
CA ASP A 170 7.30 -18.91 -8.52
C ASP A 170 7.43 -17.41 -8.75
N ALA A 171 6.95 -16.59 -7.79
CA ALA A 171 7.06 -15.15 -7.84
C ALA A 171 8.53 -14.66 -7.86
N LEU A 172 9.42 -15.28 -7.06
CA LEU A 172 10.87 -15.02 -7.12
C LEU A 172 11.46 -15.44 -8.47
N GLU A 173 11.12 -16.59 -8.99
CA GLU A 173 11.60 -17.05 -10.29
C GLU A 173 11.23 -16.11 -11.44
N LEU A 174 10.03 -15.50 -11.39
CA LEU A 174 9.60 -14.49 -12.37
C LEU A 174 10.43 -13.21 -12.29
N ILE A 175 10.91 -12.85 -11.12
CA ILE A 175 11.83 -11.70 -10.93
C ILE A 175 13.21 -12.07 -11.48
N ASP A 176 13.77 -13.21 -11.07
CA ASP A 176 15.13 -13.64 -11.39
C ASP A 176 15.33 -13.88 -12.89
N ASN A 177 14.33 -14.44 -13.56
CA ASN A 177 14.38 -14.73 -15.01
C ASN A 177 13.96 -13.53 -15.89
N GLY A 178 13.67 -12.36 -15.27
CA GLY A 178 13.34 -11.10 -15.95
C GLY A 178 11.95 -11.09 -16.61
N THR A 179 11.05 -12.00 -16.27
CA THR A 179 9.65 -11.97 -16.72
C THR A 179 8.92 -10.81 -16.05
N ALA A 180 9.03 -10.70 -14.71
CA ALA A 180 8.55 -9.54 -13.98
C ALA A 180 9.50 -8.34 -14.17
N LYS A 181 8.95 -7.16 -14.50
CA LYS A 181 9.75 -5.96 -14.79
C LYS A 181 9.13 -4.71 -14.14
N GLY A 182 9.96 -3.68 -13.98
CA GLY A 182 9.51 -2.35 -13.55
C GLY A 182 8.71 -2.38 -12.25
N GLY A 183 7.55 -1.74 -12.22
CA GLY A 183 6.68 -1.64 -11.05
C GLY A 183 6.10 -2.95 -10.54
N MET A 184 6.20 -4.06 -11.30
CA MET A 184 5.76 -5.38 -10.82
C MET A 184 6.74 -5.98 -9.81
N ILE A 185 8.04 -5.73 -9.96
CA ILE A 185 9.06 -6.26 -9.03
C ILE A 185 8.78 -5.87 -7.57
N PRO A 186 8.63 -4.57 -7.22
CA PRO A 186 8.34 -4.18 -5.85
C PRO A 186 7.00 -4.73 -5.33
N LYS A 187 5.99 -4.93 -6.20
CA LYS A 187 4.71 -5.54 -5.80
C LYS A 187 4.87 -7.02 -5.45
N LEU A 188 5.61 -7.77 -6.27
CA LEU A 188 5.92 -9.17 -5.98
C LEU A 188 6.75 -9.31 -4.71
N MET A 189 7.76 -8.46 -4.51
CA MET A 189 8.55 -8.46 -3.28
C MET A 189 7.68 -8.18 -2.06
N THR A 190 6.81 -7.15 -2.12
CA THR A 190 5.84 -6.88 -1.05
C THR A 190 4.93 -8.08 -0.78
N ALA A 191 4.45 -8.75 -1.82
CA ALA A 191 3.60 -9.92 -1.67
C ALA A 191 4.33 -11.09 -0.98
N ILE A 192 5.55 -11.38 -1.41
CA ILE A 192 6.41 -12.42 -0.85
C ILE A 192 6.69 -12.13 0.64
N ASP A 193 7.07 -10.90 0.96
CA ASP A 193 7.40 -10.50 2.34
C ASP A 193 6.16 -10.52 3.24
N ALA A 194 4.99 -10.11 2.74
CA ALA A 194 3.73 -10.21 3.47
C ALA A 194 3.35 -11.67 3.77
N VAL A 195 3.48 -12.59 2.80
CA VAL A 195 3.26 -14.03 3.03
C VAL A 195 4.22 -14.57 4.08
N LYS A 196 5.52 -14.26 3.98
CA LYS A 196 6.53 -14.64 4.99
C LYS A 196 6.19 -14.09 6.39
N ALA A 197 5.61 -12.88 6.45
CA ALA A 197 5.17 -12.27 7.70
C ALA A 197 3.88 -12.88 8.25
N GLY A 198 3.25 -13.84 7.56
CA GLY A 198 2.09 -14.61 8.02
C GLY A 198 0.75 -14.14 7.47
N VAL A 199 0.73 -13.33 6.40
CA VAL A 199 -0.49 -13.10 5.60
C VAL A 199 -0.83 -14.38 4.85
N GLU A 200 -2.08 -14.85 4.92
CA GLU A 200 -2.47 -16.14 4.32
C GLU A 200 -2.41 -16.11 2.78
N ALA A 201 -2.77 -14.97 2.18
CA ALA A 201 -2.67 -14.76 0.74
C ALA A 201 -2.58 -13.29 0.37
N VAL A 202 -1.86 -13.00 -0.72
CA VAL A 202 -1.80 -11.67 -1.35
C VAL A 202 -2.41 -11.77 -2.75
N VAL A 203 -3.21 -10.79 -3.13
CA VAL A 203 -3.80 -10.73 -4.47
C VAL A 203 -3.37 -9.44 -5.15
N ILE A 204 -2.84 -9.54 -6.35
CA ILE A 204 -2.55 -8.41 -7.24
C ILE A 204 -3.65 -8.38 -8.30
N LEU A 205 -4.41 -7.26 -8.38
CA LEU A 205 -5.55 -7.15 -9.29
C LEU A 205 -5.72 -5.72 -9.84
N ASP A 206 -6.42 -5.62 -10.99
CA ASP A 206 -6.73 -4.32 -11.60
C ASP A 206 -7.79 -3.56 -10.78
N GLY A 207 -7.34 -2.47 -10.15
CA GLY A 207 -8.21 -1.58 -9.36
C GLY A 207 -9.20 -0.77 -10.19
N ARG A 208 -9.04 -0.72 -11.53
CA ARG A 208 -9.95 -0.01 -12.45
C ARG A 208 -11.14 -0.88 -12.86
N ARG A 209 -11.04 -2.19 -12.67
CA ARG A 209 -12.13 -3.13 -13.00
C ARG A 209 -13.31 -2.90 -12.06
N ALA A 210 -14.47 -2.55 -12.60
CA ALA A 210 -15.68 -2.40 -11.84
C ALA A 210 -15.98 -3.69 -11.05
N HIS A 211 -16.22 -3.53 -9.75
CA HIS A 211 -16.52 -4.64 -8.82
C HIS A 211 -15.41 -5.72 -8.71
N GLY A 212 -14.17 -5.44 -9.17
CA GLY A 212 -13.06 -6.41 -9.11
C GLY A 212 -12.82 -6.97 -7.71
N LEU A 213 -12.90 -6.14 -6.67
CA LEU A 213 -12.80 -6.58 -5.28
C LEU A 213 -13.93 -7.54 -4.86
N LEU A 214 -15.16 -7.32 -5.33
CA LEU A 214 -16.27 -8.22 -5.03
C LEU A 214 -16.13 -9.55 -5.75
N VAL A 215 -15.67 -9.54 -7.01
CA VAL A 215 -15.40 -10.76 -7.76
C VAL A 215 -14.32 -11.57 -7.05
N GLU A 216 -13.21 -10.93 -6.62
CA GLU A 216 -12.13 -11.59 -5.90
C GLU A 216 -12.59 -12.18 -4.54
N LEU A 217 -13.42 -11.45 -3.80
CA LEU A 217 -13.83 -11.86 -2.46
C LEU A 217 -14.95 -12.90 -2.41
N PHE A 218 -15.79 -12.96 -3.44
CA PHE A 218 -17.05 -13.71 -3.40
C PHE A 218 -17.23 -14.72 -4.54
N THR A 219 -16.21 -14.91 -5.40
CA THR A 219 -16.25 -15.92 -6.45
C THR A 219 -15.00 -16.81 -6.42
N ASP A 220 -15.14 -18.04 -6.90
CA ASP A 220 -14.02 -18.99 -6.99
C ASP A 220 -13.06 -18.67 -8.14
N GLN A 221 -13.49 -17.86 -9.12
CA GLN A 221 -12.68 -17.50 -10.28
C GLN A 221 -11.58 -16.48 -9.94
N GLY A 222 -11.81 -15.65 -8.91
CA GLY A 222 -10.93 -14.55 -8.60
C GLY A 222 -10.92 -13.44 -9.66
N ALA A 223 -10.10 -12.41 -9.45
CA ALA A 223 -10.02 -11.25 -10.34
C ALA A 223 -8.59 -10.84 -10.71
N GLY A 224 -7.59 -11.56 -10.23
CA GLY A 224 -6.18 -11.22 -10.41
C GLY A 224 -5.25 -12.39 -10.20
N THR A 225 -4.04 -12.12 -9.67
CA THR A 225 -3.03 -13.12 -9.31
C THR A 225 -3.01 -13.31 -7.80
N LEU A 226 -3.28 -14.52 -7.35
CA LEU A 226 -3.14 -14.95 -5.96
C LEU A 226 -1.71 -15.43 -5.70
N ILE A 227 -1.08 -14.96 -4.61
CA ILE A 227 0.27 -15.37 -4.15
C ILE A 227 0.16 -15.90 -2.73
N ARG A 228 0.80 -17.07 -2.47
CA ARG A 228 0.81 -17.73 -1.16
C ARG A 228 2.04 -18.61 -0.94
#